data_c3d584af478619e4912d672093bb8f5c
#
_entry.id   c3d584af478619e4912d672093bb8f5c
#
_cell.length_a   1.000
_cell.length_b   1.000
_cell.length_c   1.000
_cell.angle_alpha   90.00
_cell.angle_beta   90.00
_cell.angle_gamma   90.00
#
_symmetry.space_group_name_H-M   'P 1'
#
loop_
_entity.id
_entity.type
_entity.pdbx_description
1 polymer ?
#
loop_
_entity_poly.entity_id
_entity_poly.type
_entity_poly.pdbx_seq_one_letter_code
_entity_poly.pdbx_strand_id
1 'polypeptide(L)' 'MDEKAIEAGLPQYEVKLREWMSQWYDHSVMKGFIQPPFLLDASKAERLEGYFVVGLTPAEGAQAFFGTVH' A
#
# COMPACT_ATOMS: atom_id res chain seq x y z
N MET A 1 4.72 -27.82 -12.00
CA MET A 1 4.12 -27.57 -11.39
C MET A 1 4.35 -27.06 -10.13
N ASP A 2 5.36 -27.33 -9.52
CA ASP A 2 5.57 -26.81 -8.33
C ASP A 2 5.73 -25.38 -8.33
N GLU A 3 6.33 -24.85 -9.30
CA GLU A 3 6.50 -23.50 -9.33
C GLU A 3 5.18 -22.87 -9.33
N LYS A 4 4.22 -23.55 -9.87
CA LYS A 4 2.97 -23.00 -9.90
C LYS A 4 2.44 -22.84 -8.55
N ALA A 5 2.61 -23.78 -7.71
CA ALA A 5 2.11 -23.73 -6.39
C ALA A 5 2.75 -22.60 -5.64
N ILE A 6 4.00 -22.42 -5.84
CA ILE A 6 4.69 -21.37 -5.17
C ILE A 6 4.22 -20.05 -5.65
N GLU A 7 4.04 -19.95 -6.92
CA GLU A 7 3.61 -18.72 -7.46
C GLU A 7 2.23 -18.37 -7.03
N ALA A 8 1.44 -19.35 -6.76
CA ALA A 8 0.09 -19.08 -6.34
C ALA A 8 0.11 -18.27 -5.05
N GLY A 9 1.03 -18.55 -4.19
CA GLY A 9 1.10 -17.81 -2.97
C GLY A 9 1.61 -16.41 -3.16
N LEU A 10 2.65 -16.28 -3.92
CA LEU A 10 3.23 -14.99 -4.16
C LEU A 10 2.32 -14.04 -4.89
N PRO A 11 1.71 -14.47 -5.98
CA PRO A 11 0.82 -13.59 -6.68
C PRO A 11 -0.32 -13.07 -5.83
N GLN A 12 -0.83 -13.90 -4.94
CA GLN A 12 -1.89 -13.46 -4.09
C GLN A 12 -1.45 -12.37 -3.15
N TYR A 13 -0.28 -12.52 -2.57
CA TYR A 13 0.25 -11.51 -1.69
C TYR A 13 0.44 -10.21 -2.47
N GLU A 14 1.02 -10.32 -3.65
CA GLU A 14 1.25 -9.14 -4.45
C GLU A 14 -0.02 -8.47 -4.89
N VAL A 15 -1.01 -9.24 -5.24
CA VAL A 15 -2.28 -8.69 -5.66
C VAL A 15 -2.92 -7.92 -4.51
N LYS A 16 -2.92 -8.51 -3.33
CA LYS A 16 -3.50 -7.84 -2.19
C LYS A 16 -2.75 -6.60 -1.80
N LEU A 17 -1.44 -6.65 -1.86
CA LEU A 17 -0.64 -5.49 -1.55
C LEU A 17 -0.91 -4.38 -2.55
N ARG A 18 -1.00 -4.74 -3.82
CA ARG A 18 -1.25 -3.77 -4.85
C ARG A 18 -2.62 -3.12 -4.70
N GLU A 19 -3.62 -3.93 -4.37
CA GLU A 19 -4.94 -3.40 -4.12
C GLU A 19 -4.95 -2.47 -2.92
N TRP A 20 -4.22 -2.87 -1.88
CA TRP A 20 -4.12 -2.06 -0.68
C TRP A 20 -3.48 -0.72 -1.02
N MET A 21 -2.41 -0.75 -1.79
CA MET A 21 -1.71 0.47 -2.16
C MET A 21 -2.57 1.36 -3.04
N SER A 22 -3.35 0.76 -3.92
CA SER A 22 -4.24 1.50 -4.78
C SER A 22 -5.31 2.20 -3.96
N GLN A 23 -5.86 1.53 -2.98
CA GLN A 23 -6.86 2.12 -2.11
C GLN A 23 -6.23 3.20 -1.23
N TRP A 24 -5.00 2.96 -0.77
CA TRP A 24 -4.28 3.95 0.00
C TRP A 24 -4.09 5.23 -0.83
N TYR A 25 -3.73 5.04 -2.10
CA TYR A 25 -3.51 6.16 -2.99
C TYR A 25 -4.80 6.95 -3.19
N ASP A 26 -5.87 6.24 -3.50
CA ASP A 26 -7.16 6.88 -3.72
C ASP A 26 -7.62 7.63 -2.48
N HIS A 27 -7.46 7.02 -1.34
CA HIS A 27 -7.85 7.65 -0.09
C HIS A 27 -7.02 8.90 0.17
N SER A 28 -5.73 8.82 -0.11
CA SER A 28 -4.83 9.95 0.10
C SER A 28 -5.17 11.12 -0.80
N VAL A 29 -5.55 10.81 -2.03
CA VAL A 29 -5.97 11.86 -2.95
C VAL A 29 -7.26 12.50 -2.46
N MET A 30 -8.19 11.65 -2.04
CA MET A 30 -9.46 12.13 -1.58
C MET A 30 -9.35 13.01 -0.37
N LYS A 31 -8.43 12.69 0.51
CA LYS A 31 -8.22 13.48 1.70
C LYS A 31 -7.35 14.70 1.46
N GLY A 32 -6.80 14.81 0.28
CA GLY A 32 -5.96 15.95 -0.04
C GLY A 32 -4.53 15.82 0.45
N PHE A 33 -4.13 14.61 0.85
CA PHE A 33 -2.76 14.41 1.30
C PHE A 33 -1.78 14.47 0.13
N ILE A 34 -2.20 14.05 -1.05
CA ILE A 34 -1.33 14.06 -2.21
C ILE A 34 -2.10 14.58 -3.41
N GLN A 35 -1.35 15.03 -4.42
CA GLN A 35 -1.92 15.43 -5.69
C GLN A 35 -1.29 14.59 -6.77
N PRO A 36 -2.08 13.96 -7.62
CA PRO A 36 -1.49 13.18 -8.70
C PRO A 36 -0.75 14.06 -9.69
N PRO A 37 0.30 13.57 -10.29
CA PRO A 37 0.84 12.24 -10.06
C PRO A 37 1.75 12.23 -8.84
N PHE A 38 1.65 11.15 -8.07
CA PHE A 38 2.48 11.01 -6.89
C PHE A 38 3.29 9.76 -7.06
N LEU A 39 4.59 9.89 -7.11
CA LEU A 39 5.43 8.75 -7.38
C LEU A 39 5.95 8.15 -6.11
N LEU A 40 5.90 6.83 -6.03
CA LEU A 40 6.42 6.12 -4.89
C LEU A 40 7.81 5.63 -5.20
N ASP A 41 8.77 6.03 -4.40
CA ASP A 41 10.11 5.45 -4.57
C ASP A 41 10.18 4.21 -3.69
N ALA A 42 11.30 3.53 -3.74
CA ALA A 42 11.45 2.27 -3.02
C ALA A 42 11.26 2.44 -1.53
N SER A 43 11.75 3.51 -1.00
CA SER A 43 11.68 3.77 0.42
C SER A 43 10.23 3.94 0.88
N LYS A 44 9.45 4.70 0.12
CA LYS A 44 8.05 4.88 0.47
C LYS A 44 7.27 3.61 0.28
N ALA A 45 7.57 2.87 -0.78
CA ALA A 45 6.88 1.61 -1.03
C ALA A 45 7.11 0.63 0.10
N GLU A 46 8.33 0.57 0.61
CA GLU A 46 8.63 -0.32 1.70
C GLU A 46 7.86 0.06 2.96
N ARG A 47 7.72 1.34 3.19
CA ARG A 47 7.01 1.79 4.35
C ARG A 47 5.54 1.39 4.25
N LEU A 48 4.96 1.56 3.07
CA LEU A 48 3.57 1.18 2.87
C LEU A 48 3.38 -0.31 3.02
N GLU A 49 4.32 -1.08 2.51
CA GLU A 49 4.22 -2.51 2.67
C GLU A 49 4.27 -2.89 4.15
N GLY A 50 5.07 -2.18 4.92
CA GLY A 50 5.11 -2.42 6.35
C GLY A 50 3.76 -2.21 7.01
N TYR A 51 3.06 -1.16 6.62
CA TYR A 51 1.73 -0.91 7.15
C TYR A 51 0.77 -2.03 6.75
N PHE A 52 0.88 -2.47 5.51
CA PHE A 52 0.05 -3.55 5.00
C PHE A 52 0.28 -4.82 5.81
N VAL A 53 1.53 -5.13 6.06
CA VAL A 53 1.88 -6.37 6.75
C VAL A 53 1.37 -6.37 8.20
N VAL A 54 1.42 -5.23 8.86
CA VAL A 54 0.96 -5.19 10.24
C VAL A 54 -0.55 -5.04 10.33
N GLY A 55 -1.24 -4.95 9.21
CA GLY A 55 -2.69 -5.01 9.24
C GLY A 55 -3.42 -3.68 9.26
N LEU A 56 -2.76 -2.60 8.94
CA LEU A 56 -3.47 -1.33 8.87
C LEU A 56 -4.36 -1.31 7.64
N THR A 57 -5.49 -0.64 7.74
CA THR A 57 -6.32 -0.43 6.57
C THR A 57 -5.67 0.65 5.71
N PRO A 58 -6.05 0.76 4.44
CA PRO A 58 -5.51 1.83 3.61
C PRO A 58 -5.72 3.21 4.19
N ALA A 59 -6.87 3.44 4.80
CA ALA A 59 -7.13 4.73 5.42
C ALA A 59 -6.19 4.97 6.59
N GLU A 60 -5.99 3.94 7.40
CA GLU A 60 -5.07 4.06 8.53
C GLU A 60 -3.65 4.25 8.04
N GLY A 61 -3.32 3.57 6.95
CA GLY A 61 -2.01 3.73 6.35
C GLY A 61 -1.75 5.13 5.84
N ALA A 62 -2.78 5.77 5.30
CA ALA A 62 -2.64 7.13 4.84
C ALA A 62 -2.38 8.07 6.01
N GLN A 63 -3.14 7.89 7.08
CA GLN A 63 -2.95 8.71 8.26
C GLN A 63 -1.55 8.51 8.82
N ALA A 64 -1.11 7.27 8.92
CA ALA A 64 0.19 6.97 9.48
C ALA A 64 1.32 7.52 8.61
N PHE A 65 1.14 7.41 7.31
CA PHE A 65 2.18 7.82 6.39
C PHE A 65 2.36 9.33 6.37
N PHE A 66 1.26 10.06 6.34
CA PHE A 66 1.34 11.49 6.24
C PHE A 66 1.35 12.20 7.60
N GLY A 67 1.17 11.46 8.61
CA GLY A 67 1.42 11.91 9.93
C GLY A 67 0.53 12.90 10.45
N THR A 68 -0.19 13.28 9.98
CA THR A 68 -1.00 14.19 10.37
C THR A 68 -1.17 14.55 11.60
N VAL A 69 -0.96 14.92 12.03
CA VAL A 69 -1.14 15.28 13.15
C VAL A 69 -1.42 16.30 13.49
N HIS A 70 -1.62 16.66 13.51
CA HIS A 70 -1.87 17.46 13.99
C HIS A 70 -2.03 17.95 14.06
#